data_b1f4a662a595bee3359cb978cf71b013
#
_entry.id   b1f4a662a595bee3359cb978cf71b013
#
_cell.length_a   1.000
_cell.length_b   1.000
_cell.length_c   1.000
_cell.angle_alpha   90.00
_cell.angle_beta   90.00
_cell.angle_gamma   90.00
#
_symmetry.space_group_name_H-M   'P 1'
#
loop_
_entity.id
_entity.type
_entity.pdbx_description
1 polymer ?
#
loop_
_entity_poly.entity_id
_entity_poly.type
_entity_poly.pdbx_seq_one_letter_code
_entity_poly.pdbx_strand_id
1 'polypeptide(L)'
;MYIWMRVVSIIALVLALAAIPKAFAANDLPRKATTPRETYPNVDVIYDSVTTPRGERLRTIIAKPHEVRGKLPVIFVAGWLSCDSTEAPLGTKDATGIVFQSLAQLPGFSFFRVDKQGVGDSEGNCAENDFESELAGYRAAFRALKNYDFLDTSRVYILGISNGGGFAPLVPETESEQAQVRGYVVVGGWVKTWFEHMLEIERRRFALMGKSPGEVNDRMKSAPTLYYDWLIKNESIDEILRQHPELADLWPEGKDHAHLYGRPLAFYQQLQRLNLAAAWSHVKVPTLVLHGQYDWIMSREDHEMIAQHVNANRPGAARFVEVPDMGHTFQHYLSFADSFRGKEVAFDPKVVNLVTDWLNEHAKR
;
A
#
# COMPACT_ATOMS: atom_id res chain seq x y z
N MET A 1 89.17 -22.21 -5.10
CA MET A 1 88.53 -21.32 -4.08
C MET A 1 87.23 -20.81 -4.67
N TYR A 2 86.12 -21.53 -4.35
CA TYR A 2 84.78 -21.28 -4.93
C TYR A 2 83.95 -20.38 -3.99
N ILE A 3 83.49 -19.23 -4.49
CA ILE A 3 82.60 -18.33 -3.78
C ILE A 3 81.15 -18.62 -4.22
N TRP A 4 80.34 -19.06 -3.30
CA TRP A 4 78.90 -19.28 -3.50
C TRP A 4 78.14 -17.97 -3.29
N MET A 5 77.47 -17.44 -4.37
CA MET A 5 76.47 -16.39 -4.24
C MET A 5 75.13 -17.01 -3.92
N ARG A 6 74.55 -16.63 -2.77
CA ARG A 6 73.15 -16.92 -2.41
C ARG A 6 72.24 -15.86 -3.01
N VAL A 7 71.40 -16.29 -3.89
CA VAL A 7 70.27 -15.45 -4.39
C VAL A 7 69.14 -15.56 -3.37
N VAL A 8 68.76 -14.43 -2.73
CA VAL A 8 67.58 -14.32 -1.86
C VAL A 8 66.42 -13.88 -2.71
N SER A 9 65.48 -14.78 -2.98
CA SER A 9 64.21 -14.43 -3.65
C SER A 9 63.25 -13.83 -2.63
N ILE A 10 62.95 -12.54 -2.77
CA ILE A 10 61.90 -11.86 -1.99
C ILE A 10 60.58 -12.11 -2.73
N ILE A 11 59.74 -12.98 -2.12
CA ILE A 11 58.35 -13.17 -2.55
C ILE A 11 57.54 -12.04 -1.96
N ALA A 12 57.14 -11.07 -2.78
CA ALA A 12 56.16 -10.04 -2.38
C ALA A 12 54.75 -10.64 -2.34
N LEU A 13 54.24 -10.85 -1.13
CA LEU A 13 52.87 -11.27 -0.91
C LEU A 13 51.94 -10.06 -1.11
N VAL A 14 51.31 -9.97 -2.28
CA VAL A 14 50.24 -8.99 -2.53
C VAL A 14 48.99 -9.44 -1.81
N LEU A 15 48.73 -8.92 -0.62
CA LEU A 15 47.46 -9.03 0.06
C LEU A 15 46.41 -8.22 -0.71
N ALA A 16 45.63 -8.87 -1.55
CA ALA A 16 44.40 -8.32 -2.07
C ALA A 16 43.43 -8.14 -0.88
N LEU A 17 43.31 -6.89 -0.40
CA LEU A 17 42.22 -6.50 0.47
C LEU A 17 40.92 -6.63 -0.35
N ALA A 18 40.26 -7.77 -0.26
CA ALA A 18 38.87 -7.89 -0.65
C ALA A 18 38.08 -6.86 0.19
N ALA A 19 37.54 -5.82 -0.44
CA ALA A 19 36.60 -4.94 0.19
C ALA A 19 35.41 -5.79 0.65
N ILE A 20 35.37 -6.11 1.94
CA ILE A 20 34.18 -6.70 2.56
C ILE A 20 33.07 -5.67 2.32
N PRO A 21 31.99 -6.01 1.56
CA PRO A 21 30.87 -5.12 1.44
C PRO A 21 30.43 -4.78 2.88
N LYS A 22 30.30 -3.49 3.21
CA LYS A 22 29.66 -3.05 4.43
C LYS A 22 28.29 -3.71 4.42
N ALA A 23 28.18 -4.84 5.13
CA ALA A 23 26.88 -5.35 5.52
C ALA A 23 26.25 -4.20 6.30
N PHE A 24 25.22 -3.58 5.75
CA PHE A 24 24.34 -2.76 6.54
C PHE A 24 23.94 -3.67 7.69
N ALA A 25 24.36 -3.33 8.92
CA ALA A 25 23.83 -3.97 10.10
C ALA A 25 22.38 -3.52 10.15
N ALA A 26 21.53 -4.28 9.45
CA ALA A 26 20.13 -4.04 9.40
C ALA A 26 19.61 -4.14 10.83
N ASN A 27 18.85 -3.14 11.29
CA ASN A 27 18.02 -3.24 12.48
C ASN A 27 16.84 -4.17 12.19
N ASP A 28 17.14 -5.30 11.57
CA ASP A 28 16.15 -6.28 11.15
C ASP A 28 15.43 -6.86 12.37
N LEU A 29 14.16 -7.16 12.18
CA LEU A 29 13.31 -7.71 13.23
C LEU A 29 13.42 -9.25 13.25
N PRO A 30 13.22 -9.89 14.41
CA PRO A 30 13.12 -11.33 14.49
C PRO A 30 12.05 -11.86 13.53
N ARG A 31 12.40 -12.88 12.75
CA ARG A 31 11.50 -13.50 11.77
C ARG A 31 10.33 -14.18 12.47
N LYS A 32 9.11 -13.77 12.16
CA LYS A 32 7.85 -14.40 12.58
C LYS A 32 7.19 -15.13 11.43
N ALA A 33 7.33 -14.63 10.18
CA ALA A 33 6.76 -15.25 9.01
C ALA A 33 7.42 -16.60 8.68
N THR A 34 6.63 -17.58 8.25
CA THR A 34 7.09 -18.90 7.82
C THR A 34 7.53 -18.95 6.36
N THR A 35 7.13 -17.95 5.57
CA THR A 35 7.55 -17.83 4.16
C THR A 35 9.01 -17.43 4.06
N PRO A 36 9.76 -17.88 3.02
CA PRO A 36 11.12 -17.45 2.79
C PRO A 36 11.17 -15.93 2.54
N ARG A 37 12.31 -15.30 2.86
CA ARG A 37 12.57 -13.91 2.51
C ARG A 37 12.62 -13.74 0.99
N GLU A 38 12.31 -12.55 0.54
CA GLU A 38 12.44 -12.20 -0.86
C GLU A 38 13.88 -12.28 -1.34
N THR A 39 14.05 -12.89 -2.49
CA THR A 39 15.32 -12.90 -3.23
C THR A 39 15.00 -12.78 -4.71
N TYR A 40 15.66 -11.85 -5.40
CA TYR A 40 15.44 -11.63 -6.83
C TYR A 40 16.78 -11.61 -7.57
N PRO A 41 16.84 -12.05 -8.83
CA PRO A 41 18.05 -11.93 -9.64
C PRO A 41 18.47 -10.46 -9.79
N ASN A 42 19.75 -10.17 -9.55
CA ASN A 42 20.35 -8.83 -9.70
C ASN A 42 19.71 -7.72 -8.85
N VAL A 43 19.08 -8.08 -7.74
CA VAL A 43 18.44 -7.15 -6.80
C VAL A 43 18.90 -7.46 -5.37
N ASP A 44 19.33 -6.44 -4.65
CA ASP A 44 19.52 -6.52 -3.20
C ASP A 44 18.19 -6.27 -2.51
N VAL A 45 17.76 -7.18 -1.65
CA VAL A 45 16.60 -6.97 -0.78
C VAL A 45 17.10 -6.75 0.65
N ILE A 46 16.83 -5.57 1.17
CA ILE A 46 17.26 -5.13 2.50
C ILE A 46 16.04 -5.19 3.43
N TYR A 47 16.16 -5.94 4.52
CA TYR A 47 15.21 -5.96 5.62
C TYR A 47 15.75 -5.08 6.73
N ASP A 48 14.95 -4.11 7.15
CA ASP A 48 15.30 -3.16 8.19
C ASP A 48 14.05 -2.81 9.01
N SER A 49 14.14 -1.90 9.95
CA SER A 49 13.01 -1.46 10.74
C SER A 49 13.01 0.05 10.99
N VAL A 50 11.80 0.58 11.17
CA VAL A 50 11.56 1.96 11.61
C VAL A 50 10.76 1.94 12.91
N THR A 51 11.03 2.88 13.79
CA THR A 51 10.30 3.00 15.05
C THR A 51 9.19 4.03 14.92
N THR A 52 7.97 3.67 15.31
CA THR A 52 6.81 4.56 15.36
C THR A 52 6.94 5.55 16.52
N PRO A 53 6.16 6.64 16.55
CA PRO A 53 6.13 7.54 17.71
C PRO A 53 5.68 6.86 19.02
N ARG A 54 4.98 5.72 18.94
CA ARG A 54 4.56 4.92 20.11
C ARG A 54 5.61 3.91 20.57
N GLY A 55 6.70 3.74 19.79
CA GLY A 55 7.83 2.86 20.13
C GLY A 55 7.83 1.49 19.46
N GLU A 56 6.77 1.09 18.74
CA GLU A 56 6.77 -0.18 18.00
C GLU A 56 7.73 -0.10 16.80
N ARG A 57 8.44 -1.18 16.54
CA ARG A 57 9.30 -1.30 15.36
C ARG A 57 8.54 -1.98 14.23
N LEU A 58 8.50 -1.30 13.09
CA LEU A 58 7.85 -1.79 11.87
C LEU A 58 8.92 -2.24 10.89
N ARG A 59 8.74 -3.43 10.31
CA ARG A 59 9.63 -3.95 9.28
C ARG A 59 9.50 -3.14 7.99
N THR A 60 10.64 -2.75 7.45
CA THR A 60 10.76 -2.24 6.09
C THR A 60 11.42 -3.26 5.18
N ILE A 61 11.00 -3.29 3.91
CA ILE A 61 11.53 -4.17 2.87
C ILE A 61 11.90 -3.27 1.70
N ILE A 62 13.18 -3.23 1.37
CA ILE A 62 13.72 -2.32 0.35
C ILE A 62 14.40 -3.15 -0.72
N ALA A 63 13.89 -3.09 -1.95
CA ALA A 63 14.55 -3.70 -3.09
C ALA A 63 15.28 -2.63 -3.90
N LYS A 64 16.50 -2.93 -4.35
CA LYS A 64 17.29 -2.08 -5.24
C LYS A 64 18.13 -2.93 -6.17
N PRO A 65 18.46 -2.47 -7.40
CA PRO A 65 19.45 -3.15 -8.24
C PRO A 65 20.80 -3.34 -7.53
N HIS A 66 21.49 -4.45 -7.79
CA HIS A 66 22.85 -4.68 -7.25
C HIS A 66 23.80 -3.55 -7.64
N GLU A 67 23.81 -3.20 -8.92
CA GLU A 67 24.64 -2.12 -9.43
C GLU A 67 23.85 -0.82 -9.47
N VAL A 68 24.22 0.12 -8.60
CA VAL A 68 23.62 1.45 -8.54
C VAL A 68 24.64 2.50 -8.93
N ARG A 69 24.32 3.29 -9.96
CA ARG A 69 25.09 4.50 -10.30
C ARG A 69 24.30 5.73 -9.83
N GLY A 70 24.79 6.37 -8.77
CA GLY A 70 24.12 7.50 -8.13
C GLY A 70 22.94 7.08 -7.23
N LYS A 71 22.03 8.02 -6.98
CA LYS A 71 20.86 7.78 -6.12
C LYS A 71 19.63 7.39 -6.95
N LEU A 72 18.84 6.45 -6.43
CA LEU A 72 17.66 5.91 -7.07
C LEU A 72 16.39 6.64 -6.63
N PRO A 73 15.49 7.02 -7.55
CA PRO A 73 14.13 7.38 -7.22
C PRO A 73 13.43 6.21 -6.48
N VAL A 74 12.49 6.56 -5.62
CA VAL A 74 11.84 5.63 -4.70
C VAL A 74 10.39 5.42 -5.09
N ILE A 75 9.97 4.17 -5.20
CA ILE A 75 8.55 3.79 -5.19
C ILE A 75 8.21 3.43 -3.75
N PHE A 76 7.40 4.25 -3.09
CA PHE A 76 6.95 4.05 -1.70
C PHE A 76 5.53 3.53 -1.68
N VAL A 77 5.25 2.44 -0.95
CA VAL A 77 3.91 1.84 -0.89
C VAL A 77 3.13 2.35 0.32
N ALA A 78 1.95 2.92 0.07
CA ALA A 78 0.89 3.09 1.04
C ALA A 78 -0.14 1.97 0.83
N GLY A 79 -0.25 1.05 1.79
CA GLY A 79 -0.92 -0.22 1.59
C GLY A 79 -2.43 -0.18 1.89
N TRP A 80 -3.00 -1.35 1.88
CA TRP A 80 -4.43 -1.66 1.98
C TRP A 80 -4.91 -1.81 3.44
N LEU A 81 -6.21 -2.09 3.61
CA LEU A 81 -6.85 -2.19 4.92
C LEU A 81 -6.48 -3.47 5.67
N SER A 82 -6.47 -4.62 5.01
CA SER A 82 -6.25 -5.93 5.65
C SER A 82 -4.86 -6.07 6.29
N CYS A 83 -4.73 -7.06 7.19
CA CYS A 83 -3.51 -7.31 7.95
C CYS A 83 -2.50 -8.22 7.22
N ASP A 84 -2.41 -8.08 5.89
CA ASP A 84 -1.49 -8.84 5.06
C ASP A 84 -0.15 -8.11 4.90
N SER A 85 0.93 -8.89 4.82
CA SER A 85 2.28 -8.37 4.61
C SER A 85 2.49 -7.86 3.18
N THR A 86 3.35 -6.87 3.05
CA THR A 86 3.84 -6.37 1.75
C THR A 86 4.98 -7.22 1.18
N GLU A 87 5.35 -8.30 1.83
CA GLU A 87 6.41 -9.23 1.39
C GLU A 87 5.90 -10.09 0.22
N ALA A 88 6.67 -10.16 -0.87
CA ALA A 88 6.30 -10.85 -2.11
C ALA A 88 7.43 -11.75 -2.62
N PRO A 89 7.76 -12.87 -1.93
CA PRO A 89 8.83 -13.76 -2.35
C PRO A 89 8.59 -14.36 -3.74
N LEU A 90 9.64 -14.74 -4.45
CA LEU A 90 9.53 -15.40 -5.75
C LEU A 90 8.63 -16.63 -5.66
N GLY A 91 7.73 -16.74 -6.64
CA GLY A 91 6.74 -17.80 -6.67
C GLY A 91 5.40 -17.45 -6.02
N THR A 92 5.26 -16.27 -5.41
CA THR A 92 3.95 -15.70 -5.04
C THR A 92 3.07 -15.62 -6.28
N LYS A 93 1.84 -16.14 -6.20
CA LYS A 93 0.93 -16.28 -7.34
C LYS A 93 -0.21 -15.26 -7.33
N ASP A 94 -0.44 -14.61 -6.20
CA ASP A 94 -1.47 -13.56 -6.13
C ASP A 94 -1.05 -12.35 -6.97
N ALA A 95 -2.04 -11.64 -7.49
CA ALA A 95 -1.84 -10.55 -8.44
C ALA A 95 -1.00 -9.40 -7.86
N THR A 96 -1.22 -9.04 -6.60
CA THR A 96 -0.47 -7.97 -5.91
C THR A 96 0.99 -8.37 -5.73
N GLY A 97 1.24 -9.61 -5.33
CA GLY A 97 2.60 -10.15 -5.21
C GLY A 97 3.35 -10.17 -6.53
N ILE A 98 2.69 -10.52 -7.66
CA ILE A 98 3.29 -10.47 -8.99
C ILE A 98 3.67 -9.03 -9.39
N VAL A 99 2.79 -8.06 -9.10
CA VAL A 99 3.09 -6.63 -9.34
C VAL A 99 4.28 -6.19 -8.47
N PHE A 100 4.31 -6.57 -7.20
CA PHE A 100 5.40 -6.20 -6.29
C PHE A 100 6.73 -6.83 -6.70
N GLN A 101 6.74 -8.08 -7.14
CA GLN A 101 7.93 -8.71 -7.73
C GLN A 101 8.44 -7.93 -8.96
N SER A 102 7.53 -7.46 -9.79
CA SER A 102 7.88 -6.68 -10.98
C SER A 102 8.45 -5.30 -10.61
N LEU A 103 7.86 -4.63 -9.62
CA LEU A 103 8.35 -3.33 -9.13
C LEU A 103 9.68 -3.47 -8.36
N ALA A 104 9.86 -4.55 -7.60
CA ALA A 104 11.12 -4.83 -6.90
C ALA A 104 12.30 -5.01 -7.87
N GLN A 105 12.03 -5.46 -9.09
CA GLN A 105 13.01 -5.70 -10.15
C GLN A 105 13.03 -4.58 -11.20
N LEU A 106 12.29 -3.47 -11.01
CA LEU A 106 12.21 -2.37 -11.96
C LEU A 106 13.55 -1.64 -12.04
N PRO A 107 14.25 -1.64 -13.19
CA PRO A 107 15.53 -0.97 -13.32
C PRO A 107 15.43 0.54 -13.07
N GLY A 108 16.40 1.10 -12.36
CA GLY A 108 16.49 2.54 -12.12
C GLY A 108 15.60 3.06 -10.97
N PHE A 109 14.93 2.19 -10.23
CA PHE A 109 14.16 2.52 -9.04
C PHE A 109 14.59 1.69 -7.83
N SER A 110 14.32 2.21 -6.66
CA SER A 110 14.24 1.43 -5.43
C SER A 110 12.77 1.27 -5.03
N PHE A 111 12.38 0.08 -4.58
CA PHE A 111 11.02 -0.23 -4.14
C PHE A 111 11.00 -0.38 -2.62
N PHE A 112 10.34 0.56 -1.94
CA PHE A 112 10.30 0.68 -0.50
C PHE A 112 8.90 0.36 0.04
N ARG A 113 8.82 -0.61 0.92
CA ARG A 113 7.59 -1.07 1.57
C ARG A 113 7.77 -1.10 3.08
N VAL A 114 6.67 -0.92 3.80
CA VAL A 114 6.62 -1.10 5.26
C VAL A 114 5.43 -1.97 5.62
N ASP A 115 5.65 -2.97 6.46
CA ASP A 115 4.58 -3.73 7.08
C ASP A 115 4.04 -2.95 8.29
N LYS A 116 2.73 -2.79 8.37
CA LYS A 116 2.06 -2.10 9.48
C LYS A 116 2.20 -2.86 10.80
N GLN A 117 1.76 -2.27 11.91
CA GLN A 117 1.79 -2.89 13.22
C GLN A 117 1.15 -4.28 13.21
N GLY A 118 1.84 -5.26 13.79
CA GLY A 118 1.37 -6.64 13.91
C GLY A 118 1.33 -7.45 12.61
N VAL A 119 1.85 -6.90 11.50
CA VAL A 119 1.90 -7.56 10.19
C VAL A 119 3.32 -8.02 9.89
N GLY A 120 3.46 -9.20 9.29
CA GLY A 120 4.77 -9.78 9.00
C GLY A 120 5.63 -9.90 10.26
N ASP A 121 6.86 -9.36 10.23
CA ASP A 121 7.74 -9.34 11.38
C ASP A 121 7.59 -8.07 12.24
N SER A 122 6.73 -7.12 11.87
CA SER A 122 6.48 -5.89 12.64
C SER A 122 5.93 -6.17 14.04
N GLU A 123 6.32 -5.33 15.00
CA GLU A 123 5.78 -5.37 16.35
C GLU A 123 4.35 -4.82 16.40
N GLY A 124 3.65 -5.04 17.51
CA GLY A 124 2.27 -4.60 17.70
C GLY A 124 1.23 -5.66 17.33
N ASN A 125 -0.02 -5.21 17.22
CA ASN A 125 -1.18 -6.03 16.85
C ASN A 125 -2.04 -5.29 15.82
N CYS A 126 -2.21 -5.86 14.64
CA CYS A 126 -2.97 -5.24 13.56
C CYS A 126 -4.46 -5.07 13.92
N ALA A 127 -5.03 -6.01 14.66
CA ALA A 127 -6.43 -5.94 15.10
C ALA A 127 -6.70 -4.80 16.11
N GLU A 128 -5.66 -4.31 16.78
CA GLU A 128 -5.75 -3.20 17.75
C GLU A 128 -5.24 -1.87 17.16
N ASN A 129 -4.68 -1.91 15.95
CA ASN A 129 -4.06 -0.75 15.31
C ASN A 129 -5.12 0.14 14.67
N ASP A 130 -5.31 1.35 15.21
CA ASP A 130 -6.19 2.36 14.65
C ASP A 130 -5.55 3.08 13.44
N PHE A 131 -6.34 3.86 12.70
CA PHE A 131 -5.86 4.51 11.47
C PHE A 131 -4.76 5.56 11.74
N GLU A 132 -4.90 6.37 12.80
CA GLU A 132 -3.90 7.40 13.13
C GLU A 132 -2.55 6.76 13.45
N SER A 133 -2.54 5.63 14.15
CA SER A 133 -1.34 4.84 14.44
C SER A 133 -0.74 4.23 13.17
N GLU A 134 -1.59 3.71 12.28
CA GLU A 134 -1.15 3.19 10.98
C GLU A 134 -0.53 4.30 10.13
N LEU A 135 -1.16 5.46 10.01
CA LEU A 135 -0.64 6.60 9.28
C LEU A 135 0.69 7.11 9.88
N ALA A 136 0.80 7.12 11.20
CA ALA A 136 2.05 7.47 11.88
C ALA A 136 3.19 6.50 11.55
N GLY A 137 2.88 5.21 11.38
CA GLY A 137 3.82 4.19 10.88
C GLY A 137 4.31 4.48 9.46
N TYR A 138 3.41 4.79 8.52
CA TYR A 138 3.77 5.19 7.15
C TYR A 138 4.61 6.47 7.14
N ARG A 139 4.28 7.47 7.96
CA ARG A 139 5.07 8.72 8.11
C ARG A 139 6.46 8.44 8.65
N ALA A 140 6.59 7.58 9.65
CA ALA A 140 7.90 7.17 10.18
C ALA A 140 8.75 6.50 9.10
N ALA A 141 8.16 5.60 8.32
CA ALA A 141 8.82 4.92 7.21
C ALA A 141 9.23 5.90 6.08
N PHE A 142 8.36 6.87 5.75
CA PHE A 142 8.67 7.90 4.76
C PHE A 142 9.85 8.77 5.20
N ARG A 143 9.88 9.19 6.46
CA ARG A 143 11.00 9.96 7.05
C ARG A 143 12.30 9.17 7.09
N ALA A 144 12.23 7.86 7.21
CA ALA A 144 13.41 6.98 7.25
C ALA A 144 14.10 6.85 5.88
N LEU A 145 13.47 7.23 4.77
CA LEU A 145 14.08 7.20 3.43
C LEU A 145 15.44 7.92 3.40
N LYS A 146 15.60 9.01 4.16
CA LYS A 146 16.85 9.77 4.25
C LYS A 146 18.03 9.00 4.86
N ASN A 147 17.77 7.89 5.54
CA ASN A 147 18.80 7.08 6.20
C ASN A 147 19.54 6.17 5.21
N TYR A 148 19.07 6.08 3.97
CA TYR A 148 19.65 5.22 2.93
C TYR A 148 20.33 6.07 1.87
N ASP A 149 21.66 6.06 1.84
CA ASP A 149 22.49 6.90 0.97
C ASP A 149 22.24 6.68 -0.54
N PHE A 150 21.75 5.49 -0.90
CA PHE A 150 21.42 5.12 -2.28
C PHE A 150 20.06 5.62 -2.75
N LEU A 151 19.20 6.17 -1.86
CA LEU A 151 17.90 6.71 -2.21
C LEU A 151 17.97 8.19 -2.56
N ASP A 152 17.27 8.59 -3.60
CA ASP A 152 17.00 9.98 -3.94
C ASP A 152 15.68 10.40 -3.31
N THR A 153 15.76 10.93 -2.11
CA THR A 153 14.58 11.41 -1.37
C THR A 153 13.91 12.64 -1.98
N SER A 154 14.49 13.25 -3.01
CA SER A 154 13.84 14.31 -3.77
C SER A 154 12.98 13.77 -4.92
N ARG A 155 12.99 12.45 -5.16
CA ARG A 155 12.22 11.78 -6.23
C ARG A 155 11.47 10.56 -5.69
N VAL A 156 10.44 10.81 -4.89
CA VAL A 156 9.57 9.78 -4.33
C VAL A 156 8.26 9.69 -5.12
N TYR A 157 7.87 8.48 -5.49
CA TYR A 157 6.59 8.15 -6.12
C TYR A 157 5.80 7.29 -5.13
N ILE A 158 4.61 7.73 -4.75
CA ILE A 158 3.78 6.98 -3.80
C ILE A 158 2.79 6.11 -4.57
N LEU A 159 2.89 4.79 -4.38
CA LEU A 159 1.92 3.80 -4.84
C LEU A 159 0.91 3.55 -3.72
N GLY A 160 -0.28 4.13 -3.84
CA GLY A 160 -1.40 3.93 -2.92
C GLY A 160 -2.31 2.82 -3.43
N ILE A 161 -2.56 1.80 -2.60
CA ILE A 161 -3.39 0.65 -2.96
C ILE A 161 -4.55 0.55 -1.99
N SER A 162 -5.78 0.43 -2.49
CA SER A 162 -7.01 0.29 -1.70
C SER A 162 -7.15 1.46 -0.71
N ASN A 163 -7.22 1.20 0.58
CA ASN A 163 -7.25 2.26 1.60
C ASN A 163 -6.11 3.27 1.44
N GLY A 164 -4.89 2.76 1.16
CA GLY A 164 -3.72 3.58 0.85
C GLY A 164 -3.89 4.50 -0.36
N GLY A 165 -4.69 4.07 -1.35
CA GLY A 165 -5.06 4.89 -2.50
C GLY A 165 -5.88 6.13 -2.12
N GLY A 166 -6.62 6.09 -1.01
CA GLY A 166 -7.31 7.27 -0.47
C GLY A 166 -6.36 8.20 0.28
N PHE A 167 -5.66 7.67 1.28
CA PHE A 167 -4.87 8.49 2.20
C PHE A 167 -3.41 8.77 1.76
N ALA A 168 -2.96 8.29 0.59
CA ALA A 168 -1.59 8.51 0.10
C ALA A 168 -1.09 9.96 0.25
N PRO A 169 -1.87 11.01 -0.05
CA PRO A 169 -1.42 12.40 0.09
C PRO A 169 -1.23 12.85 1.55
N LEU A 170 -1.69 12.06 2.54
CA LEU A 170 -1.49 12.35 3.96
C LEU A 170 -0.17 11.77 4.51
N VAL A 171 0.53 10.92 3.75
CA VAL A 171 1.81 10.33 4.17
C VAL A 171 2.89 11.42 4.31
N PRO A 172 3.18 12.25 3.29
CA PRO A 172 4.04 13.42 3.46
C PRO A 172 3.28 14.49 4.25
N GLU A 173 3.70 14.74 5.49
CA GLU A 173 2.98 15.60 6.44
C GLU A 173 3.36 17.08 6.28
N THR A 174 4.63 17.36 6.08
CA THR A 174 5.15 18.73 5.97
C THR A 174 5.32 19.17 4.51
N GLU A 175 5.36 20.48 4.26
CA GLU A 175 5.63 21.02 2.92
C GLU A 175 6.95 20.49 2.34
N SER A 176 7.99 20.35 3.18
CA SER A 176 9.26 19.79 2.74
C SER A 176 9.18 18.31 2.37
N GLU A 177 8.35 17.52 3.05
CA GLU A 177 8.07 16.13 2.69
C GLU A 177 7.23 16.04 1.43
N GLN A 178 6.21 16.91 1.28
CA GLN A 178 5.41 17.00 0.07
C GLN A 178 6.26 17.37 -1.17
N ALA A 179 7.25 18.23 -1.00
CA ALA A 179 8.18 18.59 -2.08
C ALA A 179 9.10 17.44 -2.53
N GLN A 180 9.21 16.36 -1.74
CA GLN A 180 9.94 15.15 -2.11
C GLN A 180 9.13 14.28 -3.09
N VAL A 181 7.81 14.38 -3.06
CA VAL A 181 6.93 13.55 -3.90
C VAL A 181 6.89 14.10 -5.32
N ARG A 182 7.12 13.23 -6.29
CA ARG A 182 7.11 13.53 -7.74
C ARG A 182 5.91 12.96 -8.46
N GLY A 183 5.17 12.07 -7.84
CA GLY A 183 3.93 11.56 -8.40
C GLY A 183 3.24 10.53 -7.52
N TYR A 184 1.99 10.26 -7.87
CA TYR A 184 1.17 9.24 -7.22
C TYR A 184 0.65 8.24 -8.24
N VAL A 185 0.64 6.97 -7.86
CA VAL A 185 -0.12 5.91 -8.55
C VAL A 185 -1.17 5.42 -7.56
N VAL A 186 -2.42 5.47 -7.94
CA VAL A 186 -3.57 5.06 -7.11
C VAL A 186 -4.22 3.85 -7.76
N VAL A 187 -4.45 2.80 -6.99
CA VAL A 187 -5.15 1.58 -7.42
C VAL A 187 -6.22 1.22 -6.40
N GLY A 188 -7.47 1.13 -6.80
CA GLY A 188 -8.57 0.81 -5.89
C GLY A 188 -8.77 1.88 -4.79
N GLY A 189 -8.53 3.18 -5.11
CA GLY A 189 -8.58 4.28 -4.15
C GLY A 189 -10.00 4.78 -3.87
N TRP A 190 -10.11 5.64 -2.86
CA TRP A 190 -11.37 6.27 -2.43
C TRP A 190 -11.13 7.72 -2.03
N VAL A 191 -12.19 8.55 -2.06
CA VAL A 191 -12.10 9.97 -1.73
C VAL A 191 -13.34 10.52 -1.03
N LYS A 192 -14.49 9.86 -1.15
CA LYS A 192 -15.73 10.19 -0.44
C LYS A 192 -15.54 9.96 1.08
N THR A 193 -16.51 10.38 1.88
CA THR A 193 -16.50 10.03 3.29
C THR A 193 -16.65 8.52 3.48
N TRP A 194 -16.15 7.99 4.58
CA TRP A 194 -16.28 6.55 4.85
C TRP A 194 -17.74 6.12 5.01
N PHE A 195 -18.60 7.03 5.49
CA PHE A 195 -20.05 6.82 5.56
C PHE A 195 -20.66 6.60 4.16
N GLU A 196 -20.34 7.46 3.19
CA GLU A 196 -20.81 7.30 1.80
C GLU A 196 -20.30 5.99 1.20
N HIS A 197 -19.01 5.69 1.40
CA HIS A 197 -18.41 4.42 0.95
C HIS A 197 -19.16 3.20 1.51
N MET A 198 -19.47 3.20 2.82
CA MET A 198 -20.19 2.07 3.43
C MET A 198 -21.60 1.89 2.85
N LEU A 199 -22.31 2.96 2.54
CA LEU A 199 -23.61 2.86 1.90
C LEU A 199 -23.53 2.33 0.46
N GLU A 200 -22.52 2.76 -0.29
CA GLU A 200 -22.31 2.30 -1.66
C GLU A 200 -21.89 0.82 -1.73
N ILE A 201 -20.94 0.40 -0.91
CA ILE A 201 -20.48 -0.99 -0.89
C ILE A 201 -21.60 -1.92 -0.40
N GLU A 202 -22.41 -1.48 0.57
CA GLU A 202 -23.54 -2.27 1.08
C GLU A 202 -24.58 -2.53 -0.03
N ARG A 203 -24.96 -1.51 -0.78
CA ARG A 203 -25.86 -1.67 -1.93
C ARG A 203 -25.31 -2.64 -2.97
N ARG A 204 -24.03 -2.51 -3.33
CA ARG A 204 -23.38 -3.40 -4.31
C ARG A 204 -23.32 -4.84 -3.77
N ARG A 205 -22.93 -5.00 -2.51
CA ARG A 205 -22.81 -6.29 -1.85
C ARG A 205 -24.13 -7.07 -1.87
N PHE A 206 -25.24 -6.46 -1.48
CA PHE A 206 -26.55 -7.13 -1.48
C PHE A 206 -27.02 -7.51 -2.90
N ALA A 207 -26.81 -6.65 -3.87
CA ALA A 207 -27.12 -6.98 -5.25
C ALA A 207 -26.28 -8.17 -5.74
N LEU A 208 -25.00 -8.22 -5.41
CA LEU A 208 -24.08 -9.31 -5.78
C LEU A 208 -24.35 -10.61 -5.01
N MET A 209 -24.94 -10.53 -3.82
CA MET A 209 -25.49 -11.69 -3.10
C MET A 209 -26.76 -12.28 -3.75
N GLY A 210 -27.27 -11.67 -4.81
CA GLY A 210 -28.46 -12.13 -5.53
C GLY A 210 -29.78 -11.70 -4.88
N LYS A 211 -29.75 -10.70 -4.01
CA LYS A 211 -30.97 -10.13 -3.43
C LYS A 211 -31.80 -9.41 -4.50
N SER A 212 -33.11 -9.53 -4.42
CA SER A 212 -34.03 -8.81 -5.29
C SER A 212 -33.90 -7.29 -5.14
N PRO A 213 -34.27 -6.49 -6.15
CA PRO A 213 -34.27 -5.03 -6.03
C PRO A 213 -35.09 -4.50 -4.86
N GLY A 214 -36.20 -5.19 -4.52
CA GLY A 214 -37.03 -4.87 -3.35
C GLY A 214 -36.26 -5.06 -2.04
N GLU A 215 -35.66 -6.24 -1.83
CA GLU A 215 -34.84 -6.53 -0.66
C GLU A 215 -33.67 -5.54 -0.51
N VAL A 216 -32.96 -5.23 -1.62
CA VAL A 216 -31.89 -4.24 -1.61
C VAL A 216 -32.42 -2.87 -1.19
N ASN A 217 -33.54 -2.42 -1.74
CA ASN A 217 -34.12 -1.12 -1.35
C ASN A 217 -34.56 -1.08 0.12
N ASP A 218 -35.17 -2.14 0.64
CA ASP A 218 -35.57 -2.20 2.03
C ASP A 218 -34.35 -2.16 2.96
N ARG A 219 -33.29 -2.88 2.60
CA ARG A 219 -32.01 -2.85 3.32
C ARG A 219 -31.42 -1.44 3.35
N MET A 220 -31.42 -0.75 2.22
CA MET A 220 -30.86 0.60 2.10
C MET A 220 -31.70 1.68 2.79
N LYS A 221 -32.92 1.39 3.27
CA LYS A 221 -33.69 2.27 4.19
C LYS A 221 -33.12 2.23 5.61
N SER A 222 -32.59 1.07 6.03
CA SER A 222 -32.12 0.82 7.40
C SER A 222 -30.59 1.05 7.54
N ALA A 223 -29.82 0.76 6.50
CA ALA A 223 -28.36 0.89 6.52
C ALA A 223 -27.85 2.28 6.96
N PRO A 224 -28.48 3.41 6.56
CA PRO A 224 -28.04 4.72 7.03
C PRO A 224 -28.06 4.87 8.54
N THR A 225 -29.03 4.30 9.25
CA THR A 225 -29.12 4.37 10.72
C THR A 225 -27.89 3.71 11.35
N LEU A 226 -27.57 2.46 10.96
CA LEU A 226 -26.40 1.74 11.49
C LEU A 226 -25.11 2.52 11.27
N TYR A 227 -24.85 2.91 10.03
CA TYR A 227 -23.58 3.56 9.68
C TYR A 227 -23.48 5.00 10.20
N TYR A 228 -24.60 5.73 10.30
CA TYR A 228 -24.62 7.07 10.89
C TYR A 228 -24.33 7.03 12.39
N ASP A 229 -25.02 6.14 13.12
CA ASP A 229 -24.84 6.04 14.56
C ASP A 229 -23.44 5.57 14.92
N TRP A 230 -22.90 4.59 14.18
CA TRP A 230 -21.52 4.14 14.37
C TRP A 230 -20.47 5.18 13.97
N LEU A 231 -20.52 5.68 12.73
CA LEU A 231 -19.40 6.46 12.13
C LEU A 231 -19.48 7.96 12.50
N ILE A 232 -20.69 8.50 12.63
CA ILE A 232 -20.89 9.94 12.87
C ILE A 232 -21.11 10.22 14.36
N LYS A 233 -21.99 9.48 15.01
CA LYS A 233 -22.22 9.64 16.46
C LYS A 233 -21.15 8.93 17.32
N ASN A 234 -20.35 8.02 16.74
CA ASN A 234 -19.38 7.17 17.43
C ASN A 234 -20.00 6.23 18.48
N GLU A 235 -21.23 5.80 18.27
CA GLU A 235 -21.88 4.81 19.13
C GLU A 235 -21.25 3.42 18.90
N SER A 236 -21.27 2.56 19.95
CA SER A 236 -20.83 1.17 19.81
C SER A 236 -21.88 0.35 19.07
N ILE A 237 -21.44 -0.72 18.39
CA ILE A 237 -22.39 -1.65 17.73
C ILE A 237 -23.36 -2.27 18.73
N ASP A 238 -22.89 -2.61 19.93
CA ASP A 238 -23.77 -3.13 21.00
C ASP A 238 -24.90 -2.16 21.36
N GLU A 239 -24.58 -0.88 21.49
CA GLU A 239 -25.58 0.15 21.82
C GLU A 239 -26.57 0.36 20.67
N ILE A 240 -26.07 0.41 19.43
CA ILE A 240 -26.91 0.55 18.23
C ILE A 240 -27.87 -0.64 18.12
N LEU A 241 -27.38 -1.87 18.25
CA LEU A 241 -28.20 -3.07 18.13
C LEU A 241 -29.16 -3.26 19.34
N ARG A 242 -28.85 -2.69 20.49
CA ARG A 242 -29.77 -2.63 21.60
C ARG A 242 -30.95 -1.69 21.34
N GLN A 243 -30.70 -0.57 20.66
CA GLN A 243 -31.75 0.41 20.28
C GLN A 243 -32.54 -0.06 19.05
N HIS A 244 -31.83 -0.71 18.11
CA HIS A 244 -32.28 -1.11 16.78
C HIS A 244 -31.97 -2.58 16.51
N PRO A 245 -32.62 -3.55 17.21
CA PRO A 245 -32.32 -4.97 17.04
C PRO A 245 -32.58 -5.48 15.61
N GLU A 246 -33.42 -4.81 14.84
CA GLU A 246 -33.67 -5.10 13.41
C GLU A 246 -32.48 -4.86 12.52
N LEU A 247 -31.45 -4.14 12.98
CA LEU A 247 -30.21 -3.88 12.23
C LEU A 247 -29.15 -4.98 12.38
N ALA A 248 -29.37 -5.98 13.23
CA ALA A 248 -28.39 -7.02 13.52
C ALA A 248 -27.91 -7.75 12.25
N ASP A 249 -28.82 -8.00 11.30
CA ASP A 249 -28.48 -8.63 10.03
C ASP A 249 -27.67 -7.72 9.08
N LEU A 250 -27.54 -6.42 9.36
CA LEU A 250 -26.70 -5.51 8.60
C LEU A 250 -25.22 -5.61 9.00
N TRP A 251 -24.96 -5.99 10.26
CA TRP A 251 -23.60 -6.09 10.75
C TRP A 251 -22.90 -7.34 10.17
N PRO A 252 -21.80 -7.17 9.39
CA PRO A 252 -21.21 -8.28 8.63
C PRO A 252 -20.39 -9.25 9.49
N GLU A 253 -19.89 -8.83 10.67
CA GLU A 253 -19.03 -9.64 11.54
C GLU A 253 -19.81 -10.48 12.55
N GLY A 254 -21.14 -10.53 12.42
CA GLY A 254 -22.01 -11.34 13.27
C GLY A 254 -21.91 -10.95 14.75
N LYS A 255 -21.21 -11.76 15.57
CA LYS A 255 -21.09 -11.54 17.02
C LYS A 255 -19.86 -10.70 17.40
N ASP A 256 -18.96 -10.41 16.49
CA ASP A 256 -17.85 -9.51 16.76
C ASP A 256 -18.32 -8.06 16.57
N HIS A 257 -18.56 -7.38 17.66
CA HIS A 257 -19.00 -5.98 17.68
C HIS A 257 -17.83 -5.01 17.96
N ALA A 258 -16.61 -5.51 18.05
CA ALA A 258 -15.40 -4.70 18.29
C ALA A 258 -14.58 -4.45 17.02
N HIS A 259 -14.74 -5.29 16.00
CA HIS A 259 -13.96 -5.22 14.78
C HIS A 259 -14.84 -5.25 13.53
N LEU A 260 -14.30 -4.72 12.44
CA LEU A 260 -14.79 -4.90 11.08
C LEU A 260 -13.59 -5.23 10.18
N TYR A 261 -13.68 -6.32 9.41
CA TYR A 261 -12.56 -6.80 8.57
C TYR A 261 -11.22 -6.88 9.30
N GLY A 262 -11.25 -7.35 10.55
CA GLY A 262 -10.06 -7.51 11.39
C GLY A 262 -9.44 -6.21 11.92
N ARG A 263 -10.13 -5.07 11.80
CA ARG A 263 -9.67 -3.77 12.31
C ARG A 263 -10.61 -3.24 13.40
N PRO A 264 -10.10 -2.50 14.41
CA PRO A 264 -10.96 -1.98 15.46
C PRO A 264 -11.92 -0.93 14.89
N LEU A 265 -13.10 -0.78 15.49
CA LEU A 265 -14.11 0.18 15.03
C LEU A 265 -13.60 1.62 15.00
N ALA A 266 -12.70 1.99 15.91
CA ALA A 266 -12.04 3.30 15.95
C ALA A 266 -11.27 3.61 14.66
N PHE A 267 -10.73 2.60 13.98
CA PHE A 267 -10.06 2.76 12.69
C PHE A 267 -10.98 3.46 11.68
N TYR A 268 -12.20 2.98 11.55
CA TYR A 268 -13.18 3.49 10.58
C TYR A 268 -13.76 4.84 11.00
N GLN A 269 -13.96 5.06 12.29
CA GLN A 269 -14.38 6.37 12.83
C GLN A 269 -13.31 7.44 12.57
N GLN A 270 -12.03 7.08 12.58
CA GLN A 270 -10.93 7.97 12.20
C GLN A 270 -10.90 8.20 10.68
N LEU A 271 -11.12 7.16 9.85
CA LEU A 271 -11.26 7.34 8.39
C LEU A 271 -12.41 8.30 8.05
N GLN A 272 -13.54 8.19 8.77
CA GLN A 272 -14.70 9.07 8.58
C GLN A 272 -14.38 10.56 8.80
N ARG A 273 -13.41 10.89 9.64
CA ARG A 273 -13.01 12.28 9.93
C ARG A 273 -12.11 12.89 8.87
N LEU A 274 -11.60 12.08 7.95
CA LEU A 274 -10.69 12.55 6.90
C LEU A 274 -11.43 13.39 5.86
N ASN A 275 -10.79 14.45 5.40
CA ASN A 275 -11.18 15.18 4.21
C ASN A 275 -10.21 14.86 3.07
N LEU A 276 -10.41 13.71 2.44
CA LEU A 276 -9.54 13.25 1.36
C LEU A 276 -9.70 14.09 0.10
N ALA A 277 -10.89 14.61 -0.16
CA ALA A 277 -11.12 15.52 -1.28
C ALA A 277 -10.23 16.78 -1.16
N ALA A 278 -10.14 17.36 0.03
CA ALA A 278 -9.21 18.47 0.29
C ALA A 278 -7.74 18.01 0.16
N ALA A 279 -7.37 16.84 0.67
CA ALA A 279 -6.00 16.35 0.55
C ALA A 279 -5.59 16.15 -0.92
N TRP A 280 -6.42 15.53 -1.74
CA TRP A 280 -6.18 15.36 -3.17
C TRP A 280 -6.19 16.66 -3.95
N SER A 281 -7.00 17.65 -3.55
CA SER A 281 -7.00 18.96 -4.19
C SER A 281 -5.72 19.78 -3.94
N HIS A 282 -4.90 19.43 -2.96
CA HIS A 282 -3.58 20.04 -2.74
C HIS A 282 -2.46 19.36 -3.55
N VAL A 283 -2.70 18.19 -4.14
CA VAL A 283 -1.72 17.49 -4.97
C VAL A 283 -1.51 18.23 -6.29
N LYS A 284 -0.25 18.56 -6.61
CA LYS A 284 0.16 19.30 -7.82
C LYS A 284 1.09 18.50 -8.73
N VAL A 285 1.38 17.26 -8.39
CA VAL A 285 2.29 16.40 -9.12
C VAL A 285 1.53 15.43 -10.02
N PRO A 286 2.18 14.85 -11.05
CA PRO A 286 1.56 13.84 -11.89
C PRO A 286 0.92 12.72 -11.07
N THR A 287 -0.29 12.31 -11.44
CA THR A 287 -1.05 11.27 -10.74
C THR A 287 -1.70 10.32 -11.73
N LEU A 288 -1.44 9.02 -11.59
CA LEU A 288 -2.12 7.95 -12.31
C LEU A 288 -3.16 7.33 -11.39
N VAL A 289 -4.42 7.29 -11.83
CA VAL A 289 -5.52 6.72 -11.05
C VAL A 289 -6.09 5.53 -11.82
N LEU A 290 -5.94 4.33 -11.28
CA LEU A 290 -6.38 3.08 -11.88
C LEU A 290 -7.60 2.53 -11.13
N HIS A 291 -8.69 2.33 -11.87
CA HIS A 291 -9.90 1.66 -11.41
C HIS A 291 -10.07 0.34 -12.13
N GLY A 292 -10.31 -0.73 -11.42
CA GLY A 292 -10.66 -2.01 -12.04
C GLY A 292 -12.13 -2.03 -12.46
N GLN A 293 -12.39 -2.44 -13.69
CA GLN A 293 -13.76 -2.52 -14.24
C GLN A 293 -14.71 -3.30 -13.32
N TYR A 294 -14.22 -4.33 -12.65
CA TYR A 294 -14.98 -5.19 -11.73
C TYR A 294 -14.67 -4.94 -10.25
N ASP A 295 -14.21 -3.73 -9.92
CA ASP A 295 -14.06 -3.31 -8.52
C ASP A 295 -15.43 -3.11 -7.87
N TRP A 296 -15.86 -4.09 -7.06
CA TRP A 296 -17.12 -4.00 -6.32
C TRP A 296 -16.96 -3.29 -4.97
N ILE A 297 -15.72 -3.07 -4.51
CA ILE A 297 -15.40 -2.46 -3.22
C ILE A 297 -15.40 -0.93 -3.35
N MET A 298 -14.50 -0.37 -4.19
CA MET A 298 -14.41 1.06 -4.41
C MET A 298 -15.13 1.47 -5.69
N SER A 299 -15.76 2.64 -5.68
CA SER A 299 -16.54 3.09 -6.84
C SER A 299 -15.64 3.67 -7.94
N ARG A 300 -16.07 3.55 -9.19
CA ARG A 300 -15.46 4.26 -10.31
C ARG A 300 -15.44 5.77 -10.05
N GLU A 301 -16.53 6.29 -9.49
CA GLU A 301 -16.69 7.70 -9.20
C GLU A 301 -15.63 8.22 -8.22
N ASP A 302 -15.26 7.45 -7.19
CA ASP A 302 -14.17 7.82 -6.28
C ASP A 302 -12.87 8.08 -7.05
N HIS A 303 -12.53 7.22 -7.99
CA HIS A 303 -11.31 7.35 -8.80
C HIS A 303 -11.38 8.55 -9.76
N GLU A 304 -12.53 8.78 -10.40
CA GLU A 304 -12.74 9.95 -11.24
C GLU A 304 -12.65 11.24 -10.42
N MET A 305 -13.21 11.26 -9.20
CA MET A 305 -13.13 12.41 -8.28
C MET A 305 -11.68 12.68 -7.84
N ILE A 306 -10.87 11.65 -7.53
CA ILE A 306 -9.44 11.85 -7.24
C ILE A 306 -8.76 12.58 -8.41
N ALA A 307 -8.97 12.10 -9.64
CA ALA A 307 -8.38 12.73 -10.82
C ALA A 307 -8.91 14.16 -11.03
N GLN A 308 -10.19 14.40 -10.79
CA GLN A 308 -10.81 15.73 -10.90
C GLN A 308 -10.23 16.71 -9.87
N HIS A 309 -10.07 16.29 -8.60
CA HIS A 309 -9.50 17.14 -7.55
C HIS A 309 -8.06 17.56 -7.87
N VAL A 310 -7.23 16.64 -8.35
CA VAL A 310 -5.85 16.95 -8.76
C VAL A 310 -5.86 17.90 -9.98
N ASN A 311 -6.71 17.64 -10.98
CA ASN A 311 -6.79 18.44 -12.20
C ASN A 311 -7.42 19.82 -11.99
N ALA A 312 -8.21 20.01 -10.94
CA ALA A 312 -8.78 21.32 -10.61
C ALA A 312 -7.69 22.37 -10.34
N ASN A 313 -6.58 21.97 -9.72
CA ASN A 313 -5.45 22.87 -9.44
C ASN A 313 -4.37 22.86 -10.53
N ARG A 314 -4.22 21.74 -11.22
CA ARG A 314 -3.23 21.59 -12.30
C ARG A 314 -3.83 20.75 -13.42
N PRO A 315 -4.46 21.40 -14.41
CA PRO A 315 -5.09 20.70 -15.53
C PRO A 315 -4.11 19.72 -16.23
N GLY A 316 -4.56 18.50 -16.43
CA GLY A 316 -3.75 17.44 -17.08
C GLY A 316 -2.70 16.77 -16.17
N ALA A 317 -2.64 17.10 -14.88
CA ALA A 317 -1.73 16.44 -13.94
C ALA A 317 -2.19 15.02 -13.59
N ALA A 318 -3.50 14.77 -13.50
CA ALA A 318 -4.02 13.44 -13.21
C ALA A 318 -4.64 12.78 -14.46
N ARG A 319 -4.36 11.49 -14.59
CA ARG A 319 -4.95 10.61 -15.61
C ARG A 319 -5.73 9.50 -14.92
N PHE A 320 -7.03 9.41 -15.20
CA PHE A 320 -7.88 8.28 -14.85
C PHE A 320 -7.82 7.21 -15.94
N VAL A 321 -7.71 5.95 -15.53
CA VAL A 321 -7.75 4.78 -16.42
C VAL A 321 -8.62 3.71 -15.79
N GLU A 322 -9.68 3.30 -16.49
CA GLU A 322 -10.40 2.07 -16.17
C GLU A 322 -9.66 0.89 -16.82
N VAL A 323 -9.28 -0.09 -16.00
CA VAL A 323 -8.56 -1.29 -16.43
C VAL A 323 -9.57 -2.39 -16.68
N PRO A 324 -9.74 -2.87 -17.91
CA PRO A 324 -10.68 -3.94 -18.24
C PRO A 324 -10.39 -5.21 -17.43
N ASP A 325 -11.43 -5.93 -17.08
CA ASP A 325 -11.39 -7.21 -16.37
C ASP A 325 -10.70 -7.20 -15.00
N MET A 326 -10.13 -6.08 -14.56
CA MET A 326 -9.50 -5.94 -13.26
C MET A 326 -10.54 -5.74 -12.14
N GLY A 327 -10.30 -6.35 -10.99
CA GLY A 327 -11.06 -6.14 -9.76
C GLY A 327 -10.49 -5.01 -8.90
N HIS A 328 -10.61 -5.16 -7.57
CA HIS A 328 -10.22 -4.11 -6.62
C HIS A 328 -8.70 -3.82 -6.62
N THR A 329 -7.87 -4.88 -6.63
CA THR A 329 -6.40 -4.74 -6.59
C THR A 329 -5.75 -5.75 -7.53
N PHE A 330 -5.47 -5.36 -8.75
CA PHE A 330 -4.72 -6.12 -9.77
C PHE A 330 -5.27 -7.49 -10.19
N GLN A 331 -6.16 -8.14 -9.42
CA GLN A 331 -6.76 -9.42 -9.79
C GLN A 331 -7.67 -9.26 -11.00
N HIS A 332 -7.79 -10.31 -11.84
CA HIS A 332 -8.63 -10.29 -13.03
C HIS A 332 -9.81 -11.26 -12.90
N TYR A 333 -10.94 -10.87 -13.46
CA TYR A 333 -12.23 -11.56 -13.35
C TYR A 333 -13.00 -11.46 -14.65
N LEU A 334 -14.02 -12.31 -14.84
CA LEU A 334 -14.91 -12.26 -16.01
C LEU A 334 -16.18 -11.44 -15.75
N SER A 335 -16.46 -11.10 -14.50
CA SER A 335 -17.66 -10.35 -14.12
C SER A 335 -17.55 -9.77 -12.72
N PHE A 336 -18.42 -8.81 -12.38
CA PHE A 336 -18.59 -8.35 -10.99
C PHE A 336 -18.94 -9.49 -10.03
N ALA A 337 -19.77 -10.45 -10.46
CA ALA A 337 -20.14 -11.58 -9.63
C ALA A 337 -18.94 -12.50 -9.35
N ASP A 338 -18.04 -12.68 -10.31
CA ASP A 338 -16.82 -13.45 -10.11
C ASP A 338 -15.83 -12.72 -9.23
N SER A 339 -15.70 -11.40 -9.38
CA SER A 339 -14.90 -10.55 -8.48
C SER A 339 -15.41 -10.64 -7.05
N PHE A 340 -16.70 -10.52 -6.82
CA PHE A 340 -17.32 -10.65 -5.49
C PHE A 340 -17.10 -12.03 -4.86
N ARG A 341 -17.05 -13.10 -5.67
CA ARG A 341 -16.84 -14.49 -5.22
C ARG A 341 -15.38 -14.90 -5.16
N GLY A 342 -14.44 -14.00 -5.52
CA GLY A 342 -13.01 -14.32 -5.58
C GLY A 342 -12.66 -15.35 -6.65
N LYS A 343 -13.42 -15.45 -7.75
CA LYS A 343 -13.16 -16.38 -8.85
C LYS A 343 -12.21 -15.75 -9.87
N GLU A 344 -10.96 -15.63 -9.48
CA GLU A 344 -9.92 -15.05 -10.32
C GLU A 344 -9.66 -15.86 -11.59
N VAL A 345 -9.33 -15.15 -12.66
CA VAL A 345 -8.75 -15.70 -13.89
C VAL A 345 -7.25 -15.39 -13.97
N ALA A 346 -6.60 -15.81 -15.06
CA ALA A 346 -5.17 -15.57 -15.25
C ALA A 346 -4.85 -14.07 -15.15
N PHE A 347 -3.78 -13.75 -14.42
CA PHE A 347 -3.28 -12.38 -14.28
C PHE A 347 -2.88 -11.77 -15.62
N ASP A 348 -3.34 -10.56 -15.93
CA ASP A 348 -2.92 -9.81 -17.12
C ASP A 348 -1.74 -8.88 -16.78
N PRO A 349 -0.54 -9.14 -17.31
CA PRO A 349 0.64 -8.32 -17.05
C PRO A 349 0.55 -6.90 -17.59
N LYS A 350 -0.45 -6.57 -18.41
CA LYS A 350 -0.63 -5.20 -18.93
C LYS A 350 -0.78 -4.16 -17.82
N VAL A 351 -1.35 -4.53 -16.67
CA VAL A 351 -1.47 -3.62 -15.53
C VAL A 351 -0.10 -3.25 -14.96
N VAL A 352 0.88 -4.17 -14.97
CA VAL A 352 2.27 -3.89 -14.59
C VAL A 352 2.85 -2.83 -15.53
N ASN A 353 2.65 -3.02 -16.85
CA ASN A 353 3.16 -2.08 -17.85
C ASN A 353 2.54 -0.68 -17.67
N LEU A 354 1.24 -0.58 -17.37
CA LEU A 354 0.62 0.73 -17.09
C LEU A 354 1.34 1.49 -15.98
N VAL A 355 1.68 0.80 -14.89
CA VAL A 355 2.37 1.39 -13.74
C VAL A 355 3.84 1.70 -14.08
N THR A 356 4.57 0.73 -14.64
CA THR A 356 6.01 0.88 -14.89
C THR A 356 6.33 1.88 -16.00
N ASP A 357 5.51 1.91 -17.07
CA ASP A 357 5.68 2.88 -18.16
C ASP A 357 5.42 4.30 -17.65
N TRP A 358 4.37 4.48 -16.84
CA TRP A 358 4.09 5.77 -16.22
C TRP A 358 5.22 6.24 -15.29
N LEU A 359 5.75 5.34 -14.45
CA LEU A 359 6.89 5.64 -13.57
C LEU A 359 8.13 6.03 -14.40
N ASN A 360 8.47 5.26 -15.42
CA ASN A 360 9.61 5.53 -16.30
C ASN A 360 9.47 6.85 -17.06
N GLU A 361 8.28 7.21 -17.52
CA GLU A 361 8.02 8.50 -18.18
C GLU A 361 8.28 9.67 -17.23
N HIS A 362 7.81 9.57 -15.98
CA HIS A 362 7.87 10.69 -15.03
C HIS A 362 9.20 10.78 -14.27
N ALA A 363 9.97 9.69 -14.18
CA ALA A 363 11.32 9.71 -13.57
C ALA A 363 12.40 10.33 -14.46
N LYS A 364 12.15 10.47 -15.77
CA LYS A 364 13.09 11.11 -16.72
C LYS A 364 13.01 12.63 -16.70
N ARG A 365 11.99 13.18 -16.08
CA ARG A 365 11.74 14.63 -15.96
C ARG A 365 12.25 15.13 -14.60
#